data_8de213832aabfa79a7cb5493501eff6a
#
_entry.id   8de213832aabfa79a7cb5493501eff6a
#
_cell.length_a   1.000
_cell.length_b   1.000
_cell.length_c   1.000
_cell.angle_alpha   90.00
_cell.angle_beta   90.00
_cell.angle_gamma   90.00
#
_symmetry.space_group_name_H-M   'P 1'
#
loop_
_entity.id
_entity.type
_entity.pdbx_description
1 polymer ?
#
loop_
_entity_poly.entity_id
_entity_poly.type
_entity_poly.pdbx_seq_one_letter_code
_entity_poly.pdbx_strand_id
1 'polypeptide(L)'
;MKKSPAPTNPAATRITVAAIYAAVFGLFLGLAVVKFGNPVILDQVIGSPASASDFLYDAWPLRWANWLLAILAVMGAALAIAKKPHWPGTRWLWILPVVWFCWQVLSAMRSPYHELTAVTLWQFAGCLICYLLGALAIDGGRGSRFVMAGVLAAFAFCLIRAVDQRVFEFPRERQFLIESQSMGWTNMPPDVFQQLQRENIVIRTNGVDVANPVIIAKYDKGRVHGTLVYPNALAGIVLMLLPAAVVIVCRCKRNLRRVTWLAAVGLTIFLGLAGLFWSGSKSGWLIALAIGVFWLCRLNWPQRLKWMLVITLVAGGLIVFGLRFQNYFARGATSVGARFDYWQAAARVIAEHPVFGTGPGTFQRPYAMLKRPDSEMARLVHNDYLEQFSDSGLIGGFSYVAWIGLLLWTLGRRVWSAGNWLQFAIFAGILGWFIQGFIEFSLFVPALAWTAFTLSGWLLSQSVNRVDKIKVAV
;
A
#
# COMPACT_ATOMS: atom_id res chain seq x y z
N MET A 1 62.05 -19.46 14.22
CA MET A 1 61.13 -18.30 14.14
C MET A 1 60.25 -18.44 12.94
N LYS A 2 58.98 -18.85 13.12
CA LYS A 2 57.95 -18.93 12.06
C LYS A 2 57.38 -17.51 11.88
N LYS A 3 57.53 -16.89 10.67
CA LYS A 3 56.87 -15.64 10.33
C LYS A 3 55.35 -15.81 10.34
N SER A 4 54.69 -15.01 11.17
CA SER A 4 53.24 -14.87 11.19
C SER A 4 52.77 -14.31 9.84
N PRO A 5 51.71 -14.85 9.21
CA PRO A 5 51.21 -14.29 7.98
C PRO A 5 50.66 -12.85 8.22
N ALA A 6 50.99 -11.93 7.35
CA ALA A 6 50.50 -10.57 7.38
C ALA A 6 48.96 -10.55 7.35
N PRO A 7 48.31 -9.58 8.05
CA PRO A 7 46.85 -9.49 8.03
C PRO A 7 46.38 -9.20 6.60
N THR A 8 45.59 -10.07 6.03
CA THR A 8 44.94 -9.88 4.75
C THR A 8 44.08 -8.60 4.83
N ASN A 9 44.38 -7.64 4.01
CA ASN A 9 43.63 -6.41 3.82
C ASN A 9 42.12 -6.76 3.69
N PRO A 10 41.19 -6.12 4.46
CA PRO A 10 39.77 -6.33 4.28
C PRO A 10 39.43 -5.93 2.85
N ALA A 11 39.07 -6.91 2.03
CA ALA A 11 38.70 -6.72 0.64
C ALA A 11 37.73 -5.56 0.54
N ALA A 12 38.14 -4.46 -0.06
CA ALA A 12 37.28 -3.33 -0.41
C ALA A 12 36.07 -3.89 -1.14
N THR A 13 34.93 -3.88 -0.48
CA THR A 13 33.72 -4.57 -0.93
C THR A 13 33.18 -3.84 -2.15
N ARG A 14 33.56 -4.29 -3.34
CA ARG A 14 33.10 -3.74 -4.62
C ARG A 14 31.59 -3.73 -4.64
N ILE A 15 30.99 -2.57 -4.90
CA ILE A 15 29.55 -2.41 -5.13
C ILE A 15 29.24 -3.10 -6.45
N THR A 16 28.34 -4.09 -6.45
CA THR A 16 27.94 -4.81 -7.67
C THR A 16 26.87 -4.03 -8.42
N VAL A 17 26.79 -4.19 -9.74
CA VAL A 17 25.73 -3.61 -10.58
C VAL A 17 24.34 -3.97 -10.03
N ALA A 18 24.16 -5.18 -9.55
CA ALA A 18 22.92 -5.62 -8.91
C ALA A 18 22.58 -4.84 -7.63
N ALA A 19 23.58 -4.45 -6.85
CA ALA A 19 23.36 -3.64 -5.64
C ALA A 19 22.98 -2.20 -6.01
N ILE A 20 23.57 -1.63 -7.06
CA ILE A 20 23.20 -0.31 -7.60
C ILE A 20 21.77 -0.35 -8.12
N TYR A 21 21.44 -1.35 -8.94
CA TYR A 21 20.10 -1.54 -9.45
C TYR A 21 19.06 -1.62 -8.31
N ALA A 22 19.34 -2.44 -7.29
CA ALA A 22 18.45 -2.58 -6.14
C ALA A 22 18.30 -1.26 -5.33
N ALA A 23 19.35 -0.45 -5.26
CA ALA A 23 19.28 0.87 -4.63
C ALA A 23 18.38 1.83 -5.43
N VAL A 24 18.56 1.91 -6.75
CA VAL A 24 17.73 2.75 -7.63
C VAL A 24 16.27 2.28 -7.61
N PHE A 25 16.05 0.96 -7.66
CA PHE A 25 14.68 0.40 -7.57
C PHE A 25 14.04 0.66 -6.20
N GLY A 26 14.82 0.59 -5.12
CA GLY A 26 14.34 0.95 -3.78
C GLY A 26 13.97 2.44 -3.66
N LEU A 27 14.77 3.32 -4.26
CA LEU A 27 14.44 4.76 -4.35
C LEU A 27 13.19 5.00 -5.19
N PHE A 28 13.02 4.27 -6.29
CA PHE A 28 11.81 4.33 -7.11
C PHE A 28 10.56 3.91 -6.32
N LEU A 29 10.61 2.80 -5.57
CA LEU A 29 9.50 2.39 -4.71
C LEU A 29 9.24 3.41 -3.59
N GLY A 30 10.30 3.99 -3.02
CA GLY A 30 10.17 5.10 -2.08
C GLY A 30 9.49 6.31 -2.71
N LEU A 31 9.90 6.68 -3.91
CA LEU A 31 9.26 7.75 -4.68
C LEU A 31 7.78 7.42 -4.96
N ALA A 32 7.46 6.16 -5.25
CA ALA A 32 6.07 5.73 -5.44
C ALA A 32 5.23 5.98 -4.18
N VAL A 33 5.75 5.70 -3.00
CA VAL A 33 5.07 5.99 -1.72
C VAL A 33 4.86 7.48 -1.51
N VAL A 34 5.79 8.33 -1.97
CA VAL A 34 5.71 9.78 -1.75
C VAL A 34 4.84 10.49 -2.79
N LYS A 35 4.85 10.05 -4.06
CA LYS A 35 4.29 10.79 -5.20
C LYS A 35 3.16 10.10 -5.97
N PHE A 36 3.02 8.78 -5.85
CA PHE A 36 2.03 8.00 -6.60
C PHE A 36 1.06 7.27 -5.66
N GLY A 37 0.60 8.00 -4.64
CA GLY A 37 -0.35 7.52 -3.62
C GLY A 37 -1.82 7.61 -4.03
N ASN A 38 -2.13 8.07 -5.24
CA ASN A 38 -3.49 8.17 -5.76
C ASN A 38 -3.92 6.88 -6.47
N PRO A 39 -5.20 6.49 -6.41
CA PRO A 39 -5.73 5.45 -7.26
C PRO A 39 -5.61 5.84 -8.74
N VAL A 40 -5.20 4.90 -9.57
CA VAL A 40 -4.93 5.15 -11.00
C VAL A 40 -6.13 5.70 -11.77
N ILE A 41 -7.34 5.39 -11.35
CA ILE A 41 -8.59 5.95 -11.94
C ILE A 41 -8.74 7.47 -11.74
N LEU A 42 -7.94 8.08 -10.88
CA LEU A 42 -7.89 9.52 -10.64
C LEU A 42 -6.77 10.22 -11.44
N ASP A 43 -5.95 9.49 -12.20
CA ASP A 43 -4.79 10.07 -12.90
C ASP A 43 -5.17 11.20 -13.86
N GLN A 44 -6.36 11.13 -14.46
CA GLN A 44 -6.88 12.16 -15.37
C GLN A 44 -7.04 13.55 -14.72
N VAL A 45 -7.19 13.61 -13.39
CA VAL A 45 -7.33 14.88 -12.66
C VAL A 45 -6.00 15.36 -12.06
N ILE A 46 -4.92 14.58 -12.21
CA ILE A 46 -3.59 14.93 -11.71
C ILE A 46 -2.81 15.61 -12.82
N GLY A 47 -2.67 16.95 -12.70
CA GLY A 47 -1.87 17.74 -13.61
C GLY A 47 -0.36 17.56 -13.43
N SER A 48 0.41 18.01 -14.43
CA SER A 48 1.85 18.17 -14.24
C SER A 48 2.12 19.36 -13.30
N PRO A 49 3.07 19.26 -12.37
CA PRO A 49 3.43 20.37 -11.48
C PRO A 49 3.77 21.63 -12.26
N ALA A 50 3.13 22.75 -11.92
CA ALA A 50 3.34 24.05 -12.55
C ALA A 50 4.38 24.89 -11.80
N SER A 51 4.65 24.59 -10.53
CA SER A 51 5.58 25.30 -9.66
C SER A 51 6.53 24.33 -8.94
N ALA A 52 7.60 24.86 -8.35
CA ALA A 52 8.51 24.09 -7.49
C ALA A 52 7.78 23.58 -6.23
N SER A 53 6.80 24.33 -5.73
CA SER A 53 5.94 23.89 -4.63
C SER A 53 5.14 22.67 -5.00
N ASP A 54 4.41 22.70 -6.13
CA ASP A 54 3.61 21.57 -6.61
C ASP A 54 4.49 20.35 -6.85
N PHE A 55 5.69 20.57 -7.44
CA PHE A 55 6.65 19.48 -7.66
C PHE A 55 7.06 18.79 -6.35
N LEU A 56 7.23 19.55 -5.27
CA LEU A 56 7.65 19.01 -3.97
C LEU A 56 6.49 18.41 -3.17
N TYR A 57 5.31 19.01 -3.20
CA TYR A 57 4.22 18.64 -2.30
C TYR A 57 3.11 17.83 -2.97
N ASP A 58 2.82 18.04 -4.25
CA ASP A 58 1.70 17.38 -4.91
C ASP A 58 2.05 16.00 -5.46
N ALA A 59 1.02 15.23 -5.77
CA ALA A 59 1.14 13.98 -6.49
C ALA A 59 1.58 14.23 -7.93
N TRP A 60 2.35 13.31 -8.49
CA TRP A 60 2.81 13.39 -9.88
C TRP A 60 1.94 12.54 -10.80
N PRO A 61 1.85 12.90 -12.10
CA PRO A 61 1.15 12.09 -13.10
C PRO A 61 1.72 10.68 -13.20
N LEU A 62 0.85 9.68 -13.21
CA LEU A 62 1.23 8.26 -13.21
C LEU A 62 2.10 7.88 -14.42
N ARG A 63 1.94 8.56 -15.56
CA ARG A 63 2.78 8.35 -16.75
C ARG A 63 4.28 8.43 -16.43
N TRP A 64 4.71 9.29 -15.49
CA TRP A 64 6.11 9.40 -15.08
C TRP A 64 6.57 8.15 -14.35
N ALA A 65 5.74 7.61 -13.45
CA ALA A 65 6.04 6.37 -12.77
C ALA A 65 6.10 5.17 -13.73
N ASN A 66 5.20 5.11 -14.71
CA ASN A 66 5.16 4.04 -15.70
C ASN A 66 6.42 4.02 -16.57
N TRP A 67 6.92 5.20 -17.01
CA TRP A 67 8.18 5.28 -17.76
C TRP A 67 9.39 4.88 -16.92
N LEU A 68 9.47 5.37 -15.67
CA LEU A 68 10.54 4.97 -14.75
C LEU A 68 10.52 3.46 -14.48
N LEU A 69 9.33 2.90 -14.26
CA LEU A 69 9.18 1.45 -14.04
C LEU A 69 9.54 0.65 -15.29
N ALA A 70 9.19 1.11 -16.48
CA ALA A 70 9.55 0.45 -17.74
C ALA A 70 11.07 0.39 -17.93
N ILE A 71 11.79 1.50 -17.67
CA ILE A 71 13.26 1.53 -17.71
C ILE A 71 13.84 0.54 -16.70
N LEU A 72 13.34 0.55 -15.46
CA LEU A 72 13.79 -0.37 -14.41
C LEU A 72 13.45 -1.83 -14.73
N ALA A 73 12.34 -2.08 -15.40
CA ALA A 73 11.96 -3.42 -15.85
C ALA A 73 12.95 -3.97 -16.87
N VAL A 74 13.35 -3.17 -17.88
CA VAL A 74 14.35 -3.56 -18.88
C VAL A 74 15.70 -3.84 -18.21
N MET A 75 16.16 -2.96 -17.33
CA MET A 75 17.42 -3.15 -16.59
C MET A 75 17.38 -4.38 -15.69
N GLY A 76 16.28 -4.60 -14.98
CA GLY A 76 16.08 -5.74 -14.09
C GLY A 76 15.97 -7.06 -14.86
N ALA A 77 15.32 -7.08 -16.02
CA ALA A 77 15.25 -8.22 -16.91
C ALA A 77 16.65 -8.59 -17.45
N ALA A 78 17.43 -7.61 -17.89
CA ALA A 78 18.80 -7.83 -18.34
C ALA A 78 19.67 -8.45 -17.23
N LEU A 79 19.56 -7.93 -16.00
CA LEU A 79 20.25 -8.50 -14.84
C LEU A 79 19.79 -9.91 -14.50
N ALA A 80 18.50 -10.16 -14.56
CA ALA A 80 17.92 -11.47 -14.31
C ALA A 80 18.43 -12.50 -15.36
N ILE A 81 18.39 -12.17 -16.63
CA ILE A 81 18.90 -13.04 -17.72
C ILE A 81 20.40 -13.33 -17.55
N ALA A 82 21.20 -12.31 -17.24
CA ALA A 82 22.65 -12.47 -17.02
C ALA A 82 22.98 -13.41 -15.85
N LYS A 83 22.13 -13.47 -14.83
CA LYS A 83 22.31 -14.33 -13.65
C LYS A 83 21.79 -15.75 -13.84
N LYS A 84 21.14 -16.09 -14.96
CA LYS A 84 20.42 -17.35 -15.18
C LYS A 84 19.43 -17.60 -14.03
N PRO A 85 18.31 -16.90 -13.99
CA PRO A 85 17.42 -16.87 -12.82
C PRO A 85 16.87 -18.26 -12.52
N HIS A 86 16.94 -18.60 -11.25
CA HIS A 86 16.20 -19.75 -10.75
C HIS A 86 14.78 -19.30 -10.43
N TRP A 87 13.76 -19.97 -10.97
CA TRP A 87 12.36 -19.65 -10.75
C TRP A 87 11.89 -20.23 -9.42
N PRO A 88 11.76 -19.41 -8.35
CA PRO A 88 11.42 -19.93 -7.04
C PRO A 88 9.95 -20.34 -6.96
N GLY A 89 9.68 -21.41 -6.22
CA GLY A 89 8.33 -21.88 -5.97
C GLY A 89 7.79 -22.85 -7.01
N THR A 90 6.50 -23.02 -7.04
CA THR A 90 5.80 -23.85 -8.01
C THR A 90 5.56 -23.08 -9.31
N ARG A 91 5.48 -23.80 -10.46
CA ARG A 91 5.17 -23.18 -11.76
C ARG A 91 3.90 -22.34 -11.77
N TRP A 92 2.94 -22.67 -10.93
CA TRP A 92 1.66 -21.95 -10.85
C TRP A 92 1.79 -20.52 -10.31
N LEU A 93 2.82 -20.23 -9.52
CA LEU A 93 3.14 -18.86 -9.08
C LEU A 93 3.64 -17.96 -10.23
N TRP A 94 3.92 -18.52 -11.38
CA TRP A 94 4.34 -17.80 -12.60
C TRP A 94 3.24 -17.82 -13.66
N ILE A 95 2.52 -18.93 -13.77
CA ILE A 95 1.46 -19.10 -14.77
C ILE A 95 0.23 -18.26 -14.40
N LEU A 96 -0.25 -18.34 -13.14
CA LEU A 96 -1.47 -17.67 -12.73
C LEU A 96 -1.43 -16.14 -12.88
N PRO A 97 -0.36 -15.40 -12.48
CA PRO A 97 -0.30 -13.97 -12.72
C PRO A 97 -0.26 -13.60 -14.19
N VAL A 98 0.37 -14.42 -15.04
CA VAL A 98 0.36 -14.20 -16.49
C VAL A 98 -1.04 -14.46 -17.06
N VAL A 99 -1.71 -15.55 -16.68
CA VAL A 99 -3.09 -15.85 -17.09
C VAL A 99 -4.02 -14.71 -16.66
N TRP A 100 -3.92 -14.26 -15.40
CA TRP A 100 -4.68 -13.12 -14.89
C TRP A 100 -4.47 -11.87 -15.76
N PHE A 101 -3.21 -11.49 -16.00
CA PHE A 101 -2.91 -10.28 -16.76
C PHE A 101 -3.34 -10.38 -18.23
N CYS A 102 -3.09 -11.50 -18.89
CA CYS A 102 -3.55 -11.74 -20.27
C CYS A 102 -5.08 -11.65 -20.36
N TRP A 103 -5.79 -12.19 -19.36
CA TRP A 103 -7.25 -12.11 -19.33
C TRP A 103 -7.76 -10.68 -19.12
N GLN A 104 -7.08 -9.88 -18.29
CA GLN A 104 -7.36 -8.45 -18.16
C GLN A 104 -7.20 -7.71 -19.50
N VAL A 105 -6.15 -8.03 -20.28
CA VAL A 105 -5.96 -7.45 -21.61
C VAL A 105 -7.10 -7.85 -22.55
N LEU A 106 -7.50 -9.12 -22.58
CA LEU A 106 -8.64 -9.58 -23.38
C LEU A 106 -9.96 -8.92 -22.98
N SER A 107 -10.19 -8.74 -21.70
CA SER A 107 -11.36 -8.01 -21.17
C SER A 107 -11.32 -6.54 -21.62
N ALA A 108 -10.17 -5.88 -21.51
CA ALA A 108 -10.02 -4.48 -21.93
C ALA A 108 -10.28 -4.26 -23.42
N MET A 109 -9.86 -5.19 -24.28
CA MET A 109 -10.11 -5.13 -25.73
C MET A 109 -11.60 -5.19 -26.08
N ARG A 110 -12.43 -5.73 -25.22
CA ARG A 110 -13.89 -5.81 -25.38
C ARG A 110 -14.66 -4.68 -24.71
N SER A 111 -14.00 -3.94 -23.85
CA SER A 111 -14.62 -2.82 -23.13
C SER A 111 -14.75 -1.58 -24.03
N PRO A 112 -15.89 -0.87 -24.01
CA PRO A 112 -16.04 0.40 -24.72
C PRO A 112 -15.31 1.57 -24.01
N TYR A 113 -14.77 1.35 -22.82
CA TYR A 113 -14.19 2.40 -21.96
C TYR A 113 -12.65 2.36 -21.98
N HIS A 114 -12.06 2.55 -23.18
CA HIS A 114 -10.62 2.37 -23.42
C HIS A 114 -9.71 3.21 -22.51
N GLU A 115 -10.11 4.44 -22.18
CA GLU A 115 -9.30 5.33 -21.30
C GLU A 115 -9.15 4.75 -19.89
N LEU A 116 -10.24 4.26 -19.29
CA LEU A 116 -10.23 3.67 -17.96
C LEU A 116 -9.46 2.35 -17.94
N THR A 117 -9.69 1.50 -18.94
CA THR A 117 -9.04 0.20 -19.06
C THR A 117 -7.54 0.35 -19.30
N ALA A 118 -7.10 1.30 -20.12
CA ALA A 118 -5.68 1.52 -20.42
C ALA A 118 -4.89 1.88 -19.14
N VAL A 119 -5.37 2.85 -18.36
CA VAL A 119 -4.71 3.27 -17.12
C VAL A 119 -4.65 2.12 -16.11
N THR A 120 -5.74 1.35 -16.00
CA THR A 120 -5.80 0.20 -15.08
C THR A 120 -4.89 -0.95 -15.55
N LEU A 121 -4.80 -1.20 -16.86
CA LEU A 121 -3.87 -2.21 -17.39
C LEU A 121 -2.41 -1.85 -17.11
N TRP A 122 -2.01 -0.57 -17.23
CA TRP A 122 -0.67 -0.14 -16.86
C TRP A 122 -0.37 -0.39 -15.37
N GLN A 123 -1.36 -0.17 -14.50
CA GLN A 123 -1.23 -0.49 -13.08
C GLN A 123 -1.03 -1.99 -12.84
N PHE A 124 -1.83 -2.84 -13.50
CA PHE A 124 -1.73 -4.29 -13.37
C PHE A 124 -0.43 -4.84 -13.95
N ALA A 125 0.02 -4.29 -15.08
CA ALA A 125 1.36 -4.56 -15.62
C ALA A 125 2.45 -4.17 -14.62
N GLY A 126 2.33 -2.99 -13.99
CA GLY A 126 3.24 -2.54 -12.94
C GLY A 126 3.28 -3.50 -11.74
N CYS A 127 2.15 -4.02 -11.30
CA CYS A 127 2.08 -5.03 -10.23
C CYS A 127 2.83 -6.32 -10.63
N LEU A 128 2.59 -6.82 -11.84
CA LEU A 128 3.26 -8.01 -12.37
C LEU A 128 4.77 -7.80 -12.51
N ILE A 129 5.19 -6.66 -13.08
CA ILE A 129 6.61 -6.29 -13.22
C ILE A 129 7.28 -6.22 -11.84
N CYS A 130 6.68 -5.54 -10.88
CA CYS A 130 7.20 -5.44 -9.51
C CYS A 130 7.34 -6.79 -8.82
N TYR A 131 6.36 -7.69 -9.02
CA TYR A 131 6.45 -9.07 -8.53
C TYR A 131 7.62 -9.83 -9.16
N LEU A 132 7.78 -9.76 -10.48
CA LEU A 132 8.86 -10.41 -11.20
C LEU A 132 10.23 -9.85 -10.82
N LEU A 133 10.37 -8.52 -10.75
CA LEU A 133 11.62 -7.87 -10.34
C LEU A 133 12.00 -8.22 -8.90
N GLY A 134 11.02 -8.23 -8.00
CA GLY A 134 11.22 -8.69 -6.62
C GLY A 134 11.77 -10.11 -6.55
N ALA A 135 11.23 -11.02 -7.36
CA ALA A 135 11.58 -12.42 -7.34
C ALA A 135 12.91 -12.74 -8.07
N LEU A 136 13.24 -12.04 -9.16
CA LEU A 136 14.31 -12.43 -10.07
C LEU A 136 15.51 -11.48 -10.08
N ALA A 137 15.30 -10.19 -9.82
CA ALA A 137 16.36 -9.18 -9.94
C ALA A 137 16.97 -8.77 -8.59
N ILE A 138 16.22 -8.89 -7.47
CA ILE A 138 16.66 -8.44 -6.14
C ILE A 138 17.35 -9.60 -5.40
N ASP A 139 18.65 -9.44 -5.14
CA ASP A 139 19.42 -10.41 -4.36
C ASP A 139 19.08 -10.37 -2.87
N GLY A 140 19.17 -11.53 -2.20
CA GLY A 140 18.92 -11.67 -0.76
C GLY A 140 19.93 -11.01 0.18
N GLY A 141 21.00 -10.41 -0.34
CA GLY A 141 22.09 -9.81 0.43
C GLY A 141 21.95 -8.29 0.60
N ARG A 142 22.92 -7.55 0.00
CA ARG A 142 22.93 -6.08 0.02
C ARG A 142 21.78 -5.45 -0.75
N GLY A 143 21.36 -6.06 -1.88
CA GLY A 143 20.29 -5.53 -2.72
C GLY A 143 18.99 -5.34 -1.95
N SER A 144 18.57 -6.37 -1.20
CA SER A 144 17.34 -6.29 -0.41
C SER A 144 17.40 -5.20 0.69
N ARG A 145 18.58 -4.95 1.26
CA ARG A 145 18.75 -3.88 2.26
C ARG A 145 18.55 -2.49 1.65
N PHE A 146 19.02 -2.27 0.43
CA PHE A 146 18.83 -1.00 -0.26
C PHE A 146 17.37 -0.78 -0.65
N VAL A 147 16.68 -1.81 -1.16
CA VAL A 147 15.23 -1.72 -1.44
C VAL A 147 14.46 -1.38 -0.16
N MET A 148 14.74 -2.11 0.92
CA MET A 148 14.07 -1.85 2.21
C MET A 148 14.41 -0.46 2.76
N ALA A 149 15.63 0.02 2.60
CA ALA A 149 16.02 1.36 3.06
C ALA A 149 15.23 2.45 2.31
N GLY A 150 15.11 2.37 0.99
CA GLY A 150 14.33 3.31 0.18
C GLY A 150 12.85 3.34 0.58
N VAL A 151 12.24 2.16 0.67
CA VAL A 151 10.82 2.03 1.06
C VAL A 151 10.56 2.51 2.49
N LEU A 152 11.42 2.15 3.45
CA LEU A 152 11.25 2.54 4.84
C LEU A 152 11.56 4.02 5.10
N ALA A 153 12.48 4.61 4.36
CA ALA A 153 12.72 6.06 4.41
C ALA A 153 11.48 6.83 3.93
N ALA A 154 10.86 6.40 2.83
CA ALA A 154 9.61 6.98 2.34
C ALA A 154 8.43 6.73 3.30
N PHE A 155 8.35 5.55 3.91
CA PHE A 155 7.36 5.27 4.95
C PHE A 155 7.52 6.19 6.17
N ALA A 156 8.75 6.39 6.64
CA ALA A 156 9.02 7.35 7.73
C ALA A 156 8.59 8.77 7.34
N PHE A 157 8.91 9.21 6.11
CA PHE A 157 8.46 10.49 5.58
C PHE A 157 6.93 10.60 5.53
N CYS A 158 6.24 9.54 5.07
CA CYS A 158 4.77 9.48 5.05
C CYS A 158 4.17 9.63 6.46
N LEU A 159 4.78 9.00 7.48
CA LEU A 159 4.36 9.16 8.88
C LEU A 159 4.63 10.58 9.41
N ILE A 160 5.76 11.19 9.07
CA ILE A 160 6.07 12.60 9.42
C ILE A 160 5.02 13.53 8.81
N ARG A 161 4.67 13.34 7.53
CA ARG A 161 3.59 14.10 6.88
C ARG A 161 2.23 13.89 7.57
N ALA A 162 1.93 12.68 8.03
CA ALA A 162 0.70 12.41 8.79
C ALA A 162 0.68 13.15 10.14
N VAL A 163 1.83 13.29 10.81
CA VAL A 163 1.96 14.12 12.02
C VAL A 163 1.75 15.60 11.68
N ASP A 164 2.41 16.10 10.64
CA ASP A 164 2.27 17.48 10.18
C ASP A 164 0.81 17.82 9.84
N GLN A 165 0.11 16.96 9.09
CA GLN A 165 -1.31 17.10 8.80
C GLN A 165 -2.16 17.21 10.06
N ARG A 166 -1.90 16.36 11.05
CA ARG A 166 -2.70 16.33 12.28
C ARG A 166 -2.47 17.53 13.16
N VAL A 167 -1.20 17.96 13.29
CA VAL A 167 -0.78 18.96 14.29
C VAL A 167 -0.83 20.37 13.74
N PHE A 168 -0.47 20.55 12.47
CA PHE A 168 -0.28 21.88 11.88
C PHE A 168 -1.19 22.16 10.69
N GLU A 169 -1.20 21.29 9.67
CA GLU A 169 -1.86 21.56 8.39
C GLU A 169 -3.39 21.70 8.58
N PHE A 170 -4.08 20.67 9.06
CA PHE A 170 -5.55 20.69 9.17
C PHE A 170 -6.09 21.76 10.11
N PRO A 171 -5.50 22.01 11.30
CA PRO A 171 -5.92 23.13 12.14
C PRO A 171 -5.75 24.49 11.45
N ARG A 172 -4.62 24.71 10.76
CA ARG A 172 -4.32 25.95 10.05
C ARG A 172 -5.26 26.18 8.87
N GLU A 173 -5.48 25.17 8.02
CA GLU A 173 -6.38 25.26 6.88
C GLU A 173 -7.84 25.53 7.33
N ARG A 174 -8.28 24.83 8.37
CA ARG A 174 -9.59 25.07 8.96
C ARG A 174 -9.74 26.51 9.47
N GLN A 175 -8.76 26.97 10.24
CA GLN A 175 -8.77 28.32 10.79
C GLN A 175 -8.79 29.37 9.66
N PHE A 176 -7.93 29.22 8.66
CA PHE A 176 -7.87 30.09 7.50
C PHE A 176 -9.23 30.22 6.79
N LEU A 177 -9.94 29.11 6.55
CA LEU A 177 -11.25 29.15 5.91
C LEU A 177 -12.31 29.85 6.73
N ILE A 178 -12.32 29.62 8.06
CA ILE A 178 -13.29 30.26 8.98
C ILE A 178 -13.03 31.77 9.08
N GLU A 179 -11.78 32.18 9.24
CA GLU A 179 -11.38 33.58 9.33
C GLU A 179 -11.67 34.31 8.01
N SER A 180 -11.32 33.72 6.86
CA SER A 180 -11.59 34.31 5.54
C SER A 180 -13.09 34.46 5.28
N GLN A 181 -13.89 33.48 5.67
CA GLN A 181 -15.35 33.59 5.60
C GLN A 181 -15.89 34.74 6.48
N SER A 182 -15.37 34.88 7.69
CA SER A 182 -15.80 35.96 8.61
C SER A 182 -15.46 37.36 8.09
N MET A 183 -14.39 37.47 7.27
CA MET A 183 -13.97 38.70 6.60
C MET A 183 -14.63 38.90 5.22
N GLY A 184 -15.60 38.07 4.84
CA GLY A 184 -16.25 38.14 3.53
C GLY A 184 -15.29 37.88 2.36
N TRP A 185 -14.23 37.10 2.57
CA TRP A 185 -13.20 36.71 1.59
C TRP A 185 -12.33 37.86 1.06
N THR A 186 -12.37 39.02 1.73
CA THR A 186 -11.62 40.23 1.30
C THR A 186 -10.12 40.15 1.57
N ASN A 187 -9.68 39.19 2.39
CA ASN A 187 -8.30 38.98 2.80
C ASN A 187 -7.45 38.19 1.80
N MET A 188 -8.01 37.84 0.63
CA MET A 188 -7.29 37.04 -0.37
C MET A 188 -7.37 37.63 -1.77
N PRO A 189 -6.38 37.34 -2.65
CA PRO A 189 -6.42 37.72 -4.06
C PRO A 189 -7.61 37.10 -4.78
N PRO A 190 -8.21 37.82 -5.78
CA PRO A 190 -9.37 37.32 -6.53
C PRO A 190 -9.13 36.01 -7.30
N ASP A 191 -7.92 35.77 -7.78
CA ASP A 191 -7.49 34.54 -8.47
C ASP A 191 -7.50 33.34 -7.52
N VAL A 192 -6.98 33.51 -6.29
CA VAL A 192 -7.01 32.48 -5.24
C VAL A 192 -8.45 32.17 -4.84
N PHE A 193 -9.30 33.19 -4.65
CA PHE A 193 -10.70 33.00 -4.32
C PHE A 193 -11.43 32.21 -5.43
N GLN A 194 -11.22 32.56 -6.70
CA GLN A 194 -11.79 31.82 -7.82
C GLN A 194 -11.29 30.38 -7.89
N GLN A 195 -10.05 30.14 -7.53
CA GLN A 195 -9.51 28.76 -7.43
C GLN A 195 -10.25 27.96 -6.37
N LEU A 196 -10.42 28.51 -5.15
CA LEU A 196 -11.17 27.85 -4.07
C LEU A 196 -12.62 27.54 -4.46
N GLN A 197 -13.26 28.42 -5.27
CA GLN A 197 -14.59 28.17 -5.81
C GLN A 197 -14.56 27.03 -6.86
N ARG A 198 -13.59 27.01 -7.79
CA ARG A 198 -13.43 25.93 -8.78
C ARG A 198 -13.19 24.56 -8.13
N GLU A 199 -12.48 24.54 -7.03
CA GLU A 199 -12.19 23.34 -6.25
C GLU A 199 -13.32 22.95 -5.27
N ASN A 200 -14.44 23.70 -5.27
CA ASN A 200 -15.57 23.54 -4.35
C ASN A 200 -15.16 23.62 -2.86
N ILE A 201 -14.08 24.32 -2.54
CA ILE A 201 -13.69 24.63 -1.16
C ILE A 201 -14.54 25.77 -0.61
N VAL A 202 -14.86 26.73 -1.46
CA VAL A 202 -15.88 27.76 -1.23
C VAL A 202 -17.07 27.50 -2.13
N ILE A 203 -18.27 27.50 -1.57
CA ILE A 203 -19.53 27.28 -2.29
C ILE A 203 -20.49 28.45 -2.08
N ARG A 204 -21.35 28.72 -3.04
CA ARG A 204 -22.38 29.75 -2.93
C ARG A 204 -23.68 29.13 -2.44
N THR A 205 -24.15 29.56 -1.25
CA THR A 205 -25.38 29.09 -0.63
C THR A 205 -26.25 30.29 -0.25
N ASN A 206 -27.49 30.34 -0.74
CA ASN A 206 -28.41 31.43 -0.50
C ASN A 206 -27.84 32.84 -0.87
N GLY A 207 -27.05 32.89 -1.94
CA GLY A 207 -26.43 34.15 -2.40
C GLY A 207 -25.17 34.58 -1.67
N VAL A 208 -24.75 33.83 -0.63
CA VAL A 208 -23.54 34.10 0.17
C VAL A 208 -22.48 33.04 -0.11
N ASP A 209 -21.24 33.48 -0.26
CA ASP A 209 -20.09 32.58 -0.41
C ASP A 209 -19.65 32.09 0.97
N VAL A 210 -19.68 30.76 1.18
CA VAL A 210 -19.35 30.09 2.44
C VAL A 210 -18.31 29.00 2.24
N ALA A 211 -17.48 28.76 3.26
CA ALA A 211 -16.62 27.60 3.27
C ALA A 211 -17.47 26.33 3.21
N ASN A 212 -17.11 25.40 2.34
CA ASN A 212 -17.86 24.16 2.17
C ASN A 212 -17.92 23.36 3.49
N PRO A 213 -19.12 23.15 4.06
CA PRO A 213 -19.26 22.43 5.33
C PRO A 213 -18.67 21.02 5.31
N VAL A 214 -18.62 20.37 4.14
CA VAL A 214 -18.03 19.04 3.98
C VAL A 214 -16.51 19.11 4.16
N ILE A 215 -15.86 20.17 3.64
CA ILE A 215 -14.42 20.40 3.81
C ILE A 215 -14.10 20.73 5.25
N ILE A 216 -14.85 21.63 5.89
CA ILE A 216 -14.69 21.96 7.33
C ILE A 216 -14.84 20.69 8.17
N ALA A 217 -15.90 19.89 7.93
CA ALA A 217 -16.09 18.63 8.64
C ALA A 217 -14.97 17.59 8.39
N LYS A 218 -14.31 17.64 7.23
CA LYS A 218 -13.13 16.80 6.94
C LYS A 218 -11.95 17.21 7.84
N TYR A 219 -11.67 18.51 7.98
CA TYR A 219 -10.63 19.02 8.87
C TYR A 219 -10.95 18.76 10.34
N ASP A 220 -12.21 18.95 10.77
CA ASP A 220 -12.66 18.65 12.14
C ASP A 220 -12.47 17.16 12.50
N LYS A 221 -12.77 16.26 11.58
CA LYS A 221 -12.50 14.82 11.78
C LYS A 221 -11.01 14.52 11.89
N GLY A 222 -10.16 15.33 11.27
CA GLY A 222 -8.69 15.24 11.33
C GLY A 222 -8.15 13.89 10.94
N ARG A 223 -8.76 13.22 9.93
CA ARG A 223 -8.28 11.93 9.41
C ARG A 223 -7.11 12.15 8.48
N VAL A 224 -5.92 11.83 8.97
CA VAL A 224 -4.67 11.98 8.20
C VAL A 224 -4.51 10.91 7.13
N HIS A 225 -3.79 11.26 6.07
CA HIS A 225 -3.48 10.35 4.97
C HIS A 225 -1.98 10.34 4.59
N GLY A 226 -1.15 11.20 5.20
CA GLY A 226 0.28 11.32 4.91
C GLY A 226 0.54 11.80 3.48
N THR A 227 1.34 11.05 2.74
CA THR A 227 1.61 11.28 1.30
C THR A 227 0.59 10.59 0.39
N LEU A 228 -0.36 9.84 0.95
CA LEU A 228 -1.36 9.09 0.21
C LEU A 228 -2.65 9.91 0.08
N VAL A 229 -3.51 9.55 -0.88
CA VAL A 229 -4.70 10.36 -1.18
C VAL A 229 -5.80 10.24 -0.13
N TYR A 230 -5.85 9.14 0.61
CA TYR A 230 -6.93 8.92 1.57
C TYR A 230 -6.51 8.09 2.78
N PRO A 231 -7.21 8.25 3.92
CA PRO A 231 -6.78 7.68 5.19
C PRO A 231 -6.67 6.16 5.26
N ASN A 232 -7.52 5.41 4.53
CA ASN A 232 -7.42 3.95 4.55
C ASN A 232 -6.19 3.44 3.79
N ALA A 233 -5.67 4.19 2.79
CA ALA A 233 -4.40 3.90 2.15
C ALA A 233 -3.23 4.05 3.13
N LEU A 234 -3.25 5.11 3.97
CA LEU A 234 -2.27 5.25 5.06
C LEU A 234 -2.33 4.06 6.02
N ALA A 235 -3.53 3.62 6.42
CA ALA A 235 -3.66 2.42 7.23
C ALA A 235 -3.04 1.20 6.53
N GLY A 236 -3.25 1.03 5.22
CA GLY A 236 -2.68 -0.06 4.42
C GLY A 236 -1.16 -0.08 4.41
N ILE A 237 -0.52 1.07 4.22
CA ILE A 237 0.95 1.13 4.24
C ILE A 237 1.52 0.92 5.64
N VAL A 238 0.83 1.40 6.69
CA VAL A 238 1.21 1.14 8.08
C VAL A 238 1.12 -0.35 8.38
N LEU A 239 0.02 -1.02 8.03
CA LEU A 239 -0.13 -2.47 8.20
C LEU A 239 0.98 -3.23 7.49
N MET A 240 1.33 -2.82 6.26
CA MET A 240 2.31 -3.50 5.42
C MET A 240 3.75 -3.31 5.93
N LEU A 241 4.14 -2.10 6.32
CA LEU A 241 5.55 -1.77 6.56
C LEU A 241 5.95 -1.65 8.03
N LEU A 242 5.03 -1.32 8.94
CA LEU A 242 5.36 -1.16 10.37
C LEU A 242 5.96 -2.42 10.99
N PRO A 243 5.45 -3.65 10.73
CA PRO A 243 6.06 -4.86 11.28
C PRO A 243 7.54 -5.01 10.88
N ALA A 244 7.87 -4.75 9.61
CA ALA A 244 9.23 -4.83 9.10
C ALA A 244 10.13 -3.71 9.68
N ALA A 245 9.62 -2.49 9.77
CA ALA A 245 10.30 -1.35 10.36
C ALA A 245 10.72 -1.64 11.81
N VAL A 246 9.81 -2.12 12.63
CA VAL A 246 10.08 -2.48 14.03
C VAL A 246 11.19 -3.54 14.13
N VAL A 247 11.13 -4.60 13.32
CA VAL A 247 12.17 -5.65 13.35
C VAL A 247 13.53 -5.11 12.90
N ILE A 248 13.56 -4.24 11.90
CA ILE A 248 14.83 -3.64 11.43
C ILE A 248 15.43 -2.75 12.51
N VAL A 249 14.64 -1.89 13.14
CA VAL A 249 15.12 -1.03 14.25
C VAL A 249 15.55 -1.87 15.45
N CYS A 250 14.83 -2.95 15.77
CA CYS A 250 15.24 -3.89 16.82
C CYS A 250 16.61 -4.54 16.54
N ARG A 251 16.95 -4.81 15.27
CA ARG A 251 18.28 -5.35 14.88
C ARG A 251 19.41 -4.36 15.05
N CYS A 252 19.14 -3.06 15.12
CA CYS A 252 20.14 -2.01 15.32
C CYS A 252 20.69 -1.95 16.76
N LYS A 253 20.18 -2.79 17.69
CA LYS A 253 20.64 -2.86 19.10
C LYS A 253 22.15 -2.95 19.26
N ARG A 254 22.85 -3.63 18.34
CA ARG A 254 24.31 -3.80 18.38
C ARG A 254 25.09 -2.51 18.06
N ASN A 255 24.46 -1.56 17.37
CA ASN A 255 25.11 -0.35 16.84
C ASN A 255 24.69 0.92 17.60
N LEU A 256 23.74 0.82 18.53
CA LEU A 256 23.18 1.96 19.25
C LEU A 256 23.35 1.77 20.77
N ARG A 257 23.47 2.89 21.49
CA ARG A 257 23.35 2.87 22.96
C ARG A 257 21.96 2.39 23.35
N ARG A 258 21.82 1.68 24.47
CA ARG A 258 20.56 1.08 24.93
C ARG A 258 19.41 2.09 24.96
N VAL A 259 19.64 3.31 25.46
CA VAL A 259 18.62 4.36 25.53
C VAL A 259 18.18 4.82 24.13
N THR A 260 19.15 5.11 23.24
CA THR A 260 18.85 5.52 21.84
C THR A 260 18.12 4.41 21.09
N TRP A 261 18.50 3.15 21.29
CA TRP A 261 17.82 2.01 20.68
C TRP A 261 16.37 1.87 21.18
N LEU A 262 16.13 1.96 22.50
CA LEU A 262 14.78 1.89 23.06
C LEU A 262 13.92 3.05 22.57
N ALA A 263 14.49 4.28 22.52
CA ALA A 263 13.80 5.45 21.98
C ALA A 263 13.44 5.27 20.50
N ALA A 264 14.35 4.74 19.66
CA ALA A 264 14.08 4.50 18.25
C ALA A 264 12.98 3.43 18.05
N VAL A 265 13.00 2.33 18.80
CA VAL A 265 11.93 1.31 18.76
C VAL A 265 10.60 1.90 19.21
N GLY A 266 10.59 2.61 20.35
CA GLY A 266 9.39 3.25 20.89
C GLY A 266 8.80 4.27 19.93
N LEU A 267 9.64 5.12 19.33
CA LEU A 267 9.22 6.12 18.34
C LEU A 267 8.64 5.48 17.07
N THR A 268 9.26 4.41 16.58
CA THR A 268 8.77 3.68 15.38
C THR A 268 7.37 3.10 15.64
N ILE A 269 7.19 2.45 16.79
CA ILE A 269 5.88 1.89 17.17
C ILE A 269 4.87 3.01 17.38
N PHE A 270 5.24 4.06 18.11
CA PHE A 270 4.37 5.19 18.41
C PHE A 270 3.88 5.89 17.12
N LEU A 271 4.78 6.24 16.21
CA LEU A 271 4.41 6.92 14.96
C LEU A 271 3.53 6.03 14.07
N GLY A 272 3.84 4.73 13.97
CA GLY A 272 3.02 3.78 13.22
C GLY A 272 1.61 3.64 13.80
N LEU A 273 1.50 3.45 15.12
CA LEU A 273 0.20 3.34 15.80
C LEU A 273 -0.57 4.68 15.78
N ALA A 274 0.11 5.82 15.94
CA ALA A 274 -0.48 7.13 15.81
C ALA A 274 -1.03 7.38 14.40
N GLY A 275 -0.27 7.03 13.34
CA GLY A 275 -0.72 7.08 11.96
C GLY A 275 -1.97 6.23 11.74
N LEU A 276 -1.99 5.00 12.25
CA LEU A 276 -3.16 4.13 12.20
C LEU A 276 -4.35 4.71 12.96
N PHE A 277 -4.12 5.26 14.16
CA PHE A 277 -5.15 5.90 14.99
C PHE A 277 -5.76 7.12 14.29
N TRP A 278 -4.93 8.03 13.79
CA TRP A 278 -5.39 9.25 13.13
C TRP A 278 -5.98 9.02 11.75
N SER A 279 -5.62 7.92 11.07
CA SER A 279 -6.29 7.53 9.83
C SER A 279 -7.78 7.26 10.05
N GLY A 280 -8.18 6.83 11.26
CA GLY A 280 -9.56 6.46 11.57
C GLY A 280 -10.07 5.28 10.74
N SER A 281 -9.16 4.44 10.23
CA SER A 281 -9.50 3.25 9.46
C SER A 281 -9.95 2.12 10.37
N LYS A 282 -11.24 1.80 10.35
CA LYS A 282 -11.83 0.74 11.18
C LYS A 282 -11.28 -0.63 10.83
N SER A 283 -11.20 -0.92 9.55
CA SER A 283 -10.60 -2.14 9.02
C SER A 283 -9.13 -2.26 9.39
N GLY A 284 -8.38 -1.15 9.25
CA GLY A 284 -6.98 -1.10 9.63
C GLY A 284 -6.75 -1.50 11.09
N TRP A 285 -7.62 -1.07 12.00
CA TRP A 285 -7.56 -1.45 13.42
C TRP A 285 -7.77 -2.95 13.64
N LEU A 286 -8.82 -3.53 13.05
CA LEU A 286 -9.13 -4.95 13.21
C LEU A 286 -8.03 -5.83 12.59
N ILE A 287 -7.49 -5.44 11.45
CA ILE A 287 -6.38 -6.15 10.81
C ILE A 287 -5.10 -6.03 11.64
N ALA A 288 -4.81 -4.86 12.23
CA ALA A 288 -3.67 -4.69 13.12
C ALA A 288 -3.77 -5.59 14.36
N LEU A 289 -4.97 -5.75 14.95
CA LEU A 289 -5.20 -6.70 16.03
C LEU A 289 -4.92 -8.15 15.56
N ALA A 290 -5.42 -8.53 14.38
CA ALA A 290 -5.16 -9.86 13.82
C ALA A 290 -3.66 -10.11 13.57
N ILE A 291 -2.92 -9.12 13.05
CA ILE A 291 -1.47 -9.19 12.90
C ILE A 291 -0.80 -9.34 14.28
N GLY A 292 -1.24 -8.60 15.29
CA GLY A 292 -0.73 -8.70 16.66
C GLY A 292 -0.91 -10.12 17.24
N VAL A 293 -2.09 -10.71 17.06
CA VAL A 293 -2.35 -12.11 17.44
C VAL A 293 -1.44 -13.07 16.68
N PHE A 294 -1.30 -12.89 15.37
CA PHE A 294 -0.42 -13.70 14.52
C PHE A 294 1.04 -13.66 15.00
N TRP A 295 1.52 -12.49 15.45
CA TRP A 295 2.84 -12.34 16.08
C TRP A 295 2.96 -13.08 17.40
N LEU A 296 1.97 -12.95 18.30
CA LEU A 296 1.95 -13.64 19.58
C LEU A 296 1.96 -15.16 19.41
N CYS A 297 1.22 -15.69 18.42
CA CYS A 297 1.21 -17.12 18.11
C CYS A 297 2.60 -17.67 17.75
N ARG A 298 3.47 -16.83 17.15
CA ARG A 298 4.83 -17.25 16.76
C ARG A 298 5.85 -17.20 17.88
N LEU A 299 5.61 -16.48 18.96
CA LEU A 299 6.55 -16.38 20.08
C LEU A 299 6.70 -17.74 20.78
N ASN A 300 7.94 -18.12 21.12
CA ASN A 300 8.21 -19.35 21.90
C ASN A 300 8.04 -19.10 23.41
N TRP A 301 6.83 -18.67 23.80
CA TRP A 301 6.47 -18.43 25.19
C TRP A 301 5.56 -19.53 25.73
N PRO A 302 5.47 -19.70 27.08
CA PRO A 302 4.53 -20.64 27.68
C PRO A 302 3.10 -20.41 27.17
N GLN A 303 2.40 -21.50 26.88
CA GLN A 303 1.07 -21.46 26.25
C GLN A 303 0.06 -20.64 27.06
N ARG A 304 0.10 -20.73 28.39
CA ARG A 304 -0.76 -19.95 29.28
C ARG A 304 -0.53 -18.43 29.11
N LEU A 305 0.74 -18.00 29.05
CA LEU A 305 1.09 -16.59 28.85
C LEU A 305 0.66 -16.11 27.47
N LYS A 306 0.84 -16.92 26.42
CA LYS A 306 0.35 -16.58 25.08
C LYS A 306 -1.15 -16.32 25.06
N TRP A 307 -1.95 -17.25 25.60
CA TRP A 307 -3.40 -17.09 25.62
C TRP A 307 -3.83 -15.88 26.45
N MET A 308 -3.20 -15.66 27.60
CA MET A 308 -3.47 -14.46 28.40
C MET A 308 -3.22 -13.19 27.58
N LEU A 309 -2.08 -13.09 26.90
CA LEU A 309 -1.75 -11.92 26.06
C LEU A 309 -2.64 -11.78 24.83
N VAL A 310 -3.02 -12.89 24.18
CA VAL A 310 -3.97 -12.87 23.06
C VAL A 310 -5.34 -12.38 23.55
N ILE A 311 -5.85 -12.91 24.65
CA ILE A 311 -7.14 -12.47 25.22
C ILE A 311 -7.08 -11.00 25.59
N THR A 312 -6.02 -10.56 26.28
CA THR A 312 -5.85 -9.15 26.67
C THR A 312 -5.77 -8.23 25.44
N LEU A 313 -5.00 -8.63 24.42
CA LEU A 313 -4.87 -7.85 23.17
C LEU A 313 -6.22 -7.75 22.44
N VAL A 314 -6.92 -8.88 22.28
CA VAL A 314 -8.20 -8.91 21.57
C VAL A 314 -9.28 -8.19 22.36
N ALA A 315 -9.46 -8.50 23.63
CA ALA A 315 -10.48 -7.86 24.47
C ALA A 315 -10.21 -6.36 24.62
N GLY A 316 -8.99 -5.97 25.00
CA GLY A 316 -8.60 -4.56 25.12
C GLY A 316 -8.69 -3.81 23.80
N GLY A 317 -8.23 -4.43 22.69
CA GLY A 317 -8.33 -3.86 21.36
C GLY A 317 -9.77 -3.66 20.89
N LEU A 318 -10.67 -4.61 21.15
CA LEU A 318 -12.10 -4.50 20.80
C LEU A 318 -12.81 -3.46 21.68
N ILE A 319 -12.47 -3.36 22.97
CA ILE A 319 -13.01 -2.31 23.85
C ILE A 319 -12.59 -0.93 23.33
N VAL A 320 -11.30 -0.71 23.07
CA VAL A 320 -10.81 0.57 22.51
C VAL A 320 -11.44 0.86 21.15
N PHE A 321 -11.60 -0.16 20.29
CA PHE A 321 -12.30 -0.02 19.01
C PHE A 321 -13.76 0.41 19.21
N GLY A 322 -14.49 -0.23 20.08
CA GLY A 322 -15.89 0.11 20.39
C GLY A 322 -16.03 1.56 20.89
N LEU A 323 -15.22 1.94 21.89
CA LEU A 323 -15.20 3.30 22.43
C LEU A 323 -14.80 4.34 21.36
N ARG A 324 -13.82 4.04 20.53
CA ARG A 324 -13.34 4.96 19.48
C ARG A 324 -14.35 5.19 18.37
N PHE A 325 -15.15 4.19 18.03
CA PHE A 325 -16.06 4.21 16.88
C PHE A 325 -17.54 4.18 17.28
N GLN A 326 -17.89 4.34 18.58
CA GLN A 326 -19.28 4.29 19.07
C GLN A 326 -20.22 5.24 18.31
N ASN A 327 -19.80 6.48 18.08
CA ASN A 327 -20.58 7.48 17.35
C ASN A 327 -20.81 7.12 15.88
N TYR A 328 -19.90 6.37 15.28
CA TYR A 328 -20.05 5.86 13.91
C TYR A 328 -21.12 4.78 13.85
N PHE A 329 -21.11 3.84 14.81
CA PHE A 329 -22.12 2.79 14.87
C PHE A 329 -23.49 3.33 15.24
N ALA A 330 -23.56 4.30 16.15
CA ALA A 330 -24.81 4.98 16.51
C ALA A 330 -25.46 5.72 15.31
N ARG A 331 -24.68 6.15 14.33
CA ARG A 331 -25.16 6.79 13.09
C ARG A 331 -25.47 5.79 11.95
N GLY A 332 -25.61 4.50 12.25
CA GLY A 332 -25.98 3.48 11.27
C GLY A 332 -24.86 2.96 10.39
N ALA A 333 -23.58 3.14 10.78
CA ALA A 333 -22.41 2.58 10.08
C ALA A 333 -22.39 2.85 8.55
N THR A 334 -22.71 4.06 8.13
CA THR A 334 -22.99 4.47 6.73
C THR A 334 -21.98 3.95 5.71
N SER A 335 -20.68 3.95 6.02
CA SER A 335 -19.66 3.47 5.08
C SER A 335 -19.66 1.93 4.91
N VAL A 336 -20.26 1.17 5.82
CA VAL A 336 -20.47 -0.28 5.66
C VAL A 336 -21.68 -0.51 4.76
N GLY A 337 -22.78 0.23 5.01
CA GLY A 337 -23.97 0.18 4.16
C GLY A 337 -23.64 0.49 2.70
N ALA A 338 -22.89 1.56 2.45
CA ALA A 338 -22.44 1.92 1.11
C ALA A 338 -21.65 0.80 0.42
N ARG A 339 -20.76 0.09 1.16
CA ARG A 339 -20.02 -1.04 0.59
C ARG A 339 -20.94 -2.20 0.18
N PHE A 340 -21.97 -2.48 0.94
CA PHE A 340 -22.96 -3.50 0.54
C PHE A 340 -23.66 -3.13 -0.76
N ASP A 341 -23.99 -1.86 -0.99
CA ASP A 341 -24.54 -1.39 -2.26
C ASP A 341 -23.56 -1.64 -3.42
N TYR A 342 -22.27 -1.33 -3.23
CA TYR A 342 -21.23 -1.59 -4.24
C TYR A 342 -21.07 -3.07 -4.53
N TRP A 343 -21.02 -3.90 -3.49
CA TRP A 343 -20.84 -5.35 -3.63
C TRP A 343 -22.05 -6.00 -4.30
N GLN A 344 -23.26 -5.54 -3.98
CA GLN A 344 -24.49 -6.02 -4.65
C GLN A 344 -24.48 -5.64 -6.14
N ALA A 345 -24.09 -4.42 -6.47
CA ALA A 345 -23.95 -4.00 -7.86
C ALA A 345 -22.87 -4.80 -8.59
N ALA A 346 -21.69 -5.01 -7.97
CA ALA A 346 -20.63 -5.84 -8.53
C ALA A 346 -21.11 -7.27 -8.80
N ALA A 347 -21.86 -7.88 -7.87
CA ALA A 347 -22.44 -9.23 -8.06
C ALA A 347 -23.40 -9.28 -9.26
N ARG A 348 -24.21 -8.24 -9.50
CA ARG A 348 -25.05 -8.13 -10.69
C ARG A 348 -24.23 -8.04 -11.97
N VAL A 349 -23.20 -7.18 -11.99
CA VAL A 349 -22.28 -7.05 -13.13
C VAL A 349 -21.61 -8.38 -13.46
N ILE A 350 -21.17 -9.14 -12.45
CA ILE A 350 -20.58 -10.48 -12.63
C ILE A 350 -21.59 -11.45 -13.24
N ALA A 351 -22.85 -11.41 -12.79
CA ALA A 351 -23.90 -12.28 -13.32
C ALA A 351 -24.26 -11.94 -14.78
N GLU A 352 -24.28 -10.65 -15.14
CA GLU A 352 -24.60 -10.17 -16.49
C GLU A 352 -23.42 -10.35 -17.46
N HIS A 353 -22.17 -10.26 -16.97
CA HIS A 353 -20.95 -10.33 -17.77
C HIS A 353 -19.95 -11.39 -17.24
N PRO A 354 -20.32 -12.68 -17.13
CA PRO A 354 -19.57 -13.68 -16.39
C PRO A 354 -18.20 -14.06 -17.01
N VAL A 355 -17.99 -13.85 -18.31
CA VAL A 355 -16.78 -14.29 -18.99
C VAL A 355 -15.70 -13.20 -18.99
N PHE A 356 -16.03 -12.00 -19.44
CA PHE A 356 -15.06 -10.92 -19.64
C PHE A 356 -15.24 -9.75 -18.67
N GLY A 357 -16.31 -9.72 -17.88
CA GLY A 357 -16.66 -8.53 -17.09
C GLY A 357 -16.95 -7.32 -17.98
N THR A 358 -16.75 -6.12 -17.43
CA THR A 358 -16.99 -4.84 -18.14
C THR A 358 -15.71 -4.14 -18.58
N GLY A 359 -14.56 -4.68 -18.21
CA GLY A 359 -13.23 -4.13 -18.47
C GLY A 359 -12.55 -3.61 -17.19
N PRO A 360 -11.21 -3.65 -17.12
CA PRO A 360 -10.45 -3.21 -15.96
C PRO A 360 -10.74 -1.77 -15.55
N GLY A 361 -11.12 -1.53 -14.29
CA GLY A 361 -11.36 -0.20 -13.72
C GLY A 361 -12.63 0.48 -14.20
N THR A 362 -13.58 -0.25 -14.78
CA THR A 362 -14.80 0.33 -15.38
C THR A 362 -16.02 0.30 -14.48
N PHE A 363 -15.93 -0.26 -13.27
CA PHE A 363 -17.06 -0.46 -12.34
C PHE A 363 -17.95 0.77 -12.16
N GLN A 364 -17.38 1.97 -12.13
CA GLN A 364 -18.15 3.20 -11.99
C GLN A 364 -19.27 3.37 -13.05
N ARG A 365 -19.12 2.78 -14.25
CA ARG A 365 -20.07 2.90 -15.36
C ARG A 365 -21.33 2.08 -15.13
N PRO A 366 -21.26 0.74 -14.95
CA PRO A 366 -22.46 -0.03 -14.59
C PRO A 366 -23.03 0.40 -13.23
N TYR A 367 -22.18 0.75 -12.26
CA TYR A 367 -22.66 1.19 -10.95
C TYR A 367 -23.54 2.45 -11.04
N ALA A 368 -23.22 3.42 -11.88
CA ALA A 368 -24.03 4.61 -12.09
C ALA A 368 -25.49 4.29 -12.49
N MET A 369 -25.71 3.17 -13.21
CA MET A 369 -27.02 2.72 -13.64
C MET A 369 -27.72 1.84 -12.59
N LEU A 370 -26.93 1.12 -11.78
CA LEU A 370 -27.46 0.14 -10.82
C LEU A 370 -27.67 0.69 -9.41
N LYS A 371 -27.01 1.83 -9.09
CA LYS A 371 -27.08 2.42 -7.75
C LYS A 371 -28.50 2.92 -7.43
N ARG A 372 -28.86 2.88 -6.16
CA ARG A 372 -30.07 3.54 -5.69
C ARG A 372 -29.95 5.07 -5.79
N PRO A 373 -31.06 5.81 -5.95
CA PRO A 373 -31.02 7.26 -6.07
C PRO A 373 -30.33 7.97 -4.89
N ASP A 374 -30.49 7.44 -3.69
CA ASP A 374 -29.95 7.93 -2.42
C ASP A 374 -28.51 7.46 -2.12
N SER A 375 -27.98 6.50 -2.89
CA SER A 375 -26.62 5.99 -2.72
C SER A 375 -25.58 6.92 -3.31
N GLU A 376 -24.46 7.08 -2.61
CA GLU A 376 -23.32 7.84 -3.11
C GLU A 376 -22.68 7.18 -4.35
N MET A 377 -22.02 7.97 -5.18
CA MET A 377 -21.31 7.47 -6.35
C MET A 377 -19.97 6.86 -5.95
N ALA A 378 -19.71 5.62 -6.38
CA ALA A 378 -18.42 4.95 -6.22
C ALA A 378 -17.75 4.72 -7.56
N ARG A 379 -16.43 4.86 -7.59
CA ARG A 379 -15.61 4.59 -8.77
C ARG A 379 -15.11 3.15 -8.81
N LEU A 380 -14.94 2.52 -7.65
CA LEU A 380 -14.44 1.17 -7.45
C LEU A 380 -15.32 0.43 -6.45
N VAL A 381 -15.29 -0.90 -6.48
CA VAL A 381 -16.12 -1.79 -5.63
C VAL A 381 -15.77 -1.71 -4.14
N HIS A 382 -14.62 -1.13 -3.77
CA HIS A 382 -14.06 -1.22 -2.42
C HIS A 382 -13.88 -2.66 -1.93
N ASN A 383 -13.47 -3.53 -2.84
CA ASN A 383 -13.08 -4.91 -2.60
C ASN A 383 -12.25 -5.36 -3.81
N ASP A 384 -10.92 -5.41 -3.66
CA ASP A 384 -10.00 -5.76 -4.73
C ASP A 384 -10.35 -7.09 -5.43
N TYR A 385 -10.89 -8.05 -4.68
CA TYR A 385 -11.26 -9.36 -5.22
C TYR A 385 -12.53 -9.30 -6.06
N LEU A 386 -13.61 -8.69 -5.54
CA LEU A 386 -14.86 -8.51 -6.31
C LEU A 386 -14.64 -7.60 -7.52
N GLU A 387 -13.75 -6.62 -7.41
CA GLU A 387 -13.37 -5.78 -8.54
C GLU A 387 -12.81 -6.62 -9.69
N GLN A 388 -11.91 -7.59 -9.40
CA GLN A 388 -11.35 -8.46 -10.44
C GLN A 388 -12.42 -9.32 -11.13
N PHE A 389 -13.44 -9.76 -10.40
CA PHE A 389 -14.56 -10.48 -11.00
C PHE A 389 -15.48 -9.56 -11.83
N SER A 390 -15.74 -8.34 -11.36
CA SER A 390 -16.54 -7.34 -12.08
C SER A 390 -15.82 -6.89 -13.37
N ASP A 391 -14.52 -6.64 -13.27
CA ASP A 391 -13.69 -6.12 -14.35
C ASP A 391 -13.43 -7.15 -15.46
N SER A 392 -13.16 -8.42 -15.08
CA SER A 392 -12.64 -9.42 -16.00
C SER A 392 -13.37 -10.78 -15.93
N GLY A 393 -14.56 -10.80 -15.34
CA GLY A 393 -15.39 -11.98 -15.23
C GLY A 393 -14.78 -13.08 -14.33
N LEU A 394 -15.37 -14.28 -14.40
CA LEU A 394 -14.98 -15.39 -13.55
C LEU A 394 -13.54 -15.86 -13.78
N ILE A 395 -13.07 -15.86 -15.03
CA ILE A 395 -11.72 -16.38 -15.37
C ILE A 395 -10.65 -15.44 -14.79
N GLY A 396 -10.76 -14.12 -15.00
CA GLY A 396 -9.85 -13.15 -14.44
C GLY A 396 -9.90 -13.12 -12.91
N GLY A 397 -11.11 -13.11 -12.34
CA GLY A 397 -11.31 -13.11 -10.89
C GLY A 397 -10.72 -14.36 -10.22
N PHE A 398 -11.05 -15.57 -10.71
CA PHE A 398 -10.51 -16.80 -10.14
C PHE A 398 -9.01 -16.94 -10.32
N SER A 399 -8.44 -16.53 -11.46
CA SER A 399 -6.98 -16.56 -11.65
C SER A 399 -6.25 -15.63 -10.65
N TYR A 400 -6.80 -14.45 -10.37
CA TYR A 400 -6.27 -13.55 -9.34
C TYR A 400 -6.36 -14.16 -7.94
N VAL A 401 -7.54 -14.62 -7.53
CA VAL A 401 -7.75 -15.23 -6.20
C VAL A 401 -6.86 -16.45 -6.01
N ALA A 402 -6.76 -17.32 -7.02
CA ALA A 402 -5.90 -18.50 -6.98
C ALA A 402 -4.42 -18.12 -6.88
N TRP A 403 -3.97 -17.10 -7.63
CA TRP A 403 -2.60 -16.59 -7.54
C TRP A 403 -2.28 -16.09 -6.13
N ILE A 404 -3.09 -15.16 -5.61
CA ILE A 404 -2.86 -14.57 -4.28
C ILE A 404 -2.96 -15.63 -3.18
N GLY A 405 -3.97 -16.52 -3.23
CA GLY A 405 -4.13 -17.61 -2.27
C GLY A 405 -2.93 -18.57 -2.25
N LEU A 406 -2.46 -19.00 -3.43
CA LEU A 406 -1.29 -19.87 -3.56
C LEU A 406 0.01 -19.17 -3.09
N LEU A 407 0.15 -17.88 -3.42
CA LEU A 407 1.28 -17.05 -3.01
C LEU A 407 1.35 -16.95 -1.49
N LEU A 408 0.26 -16.52 -0.84
CA LEU A 408 0.19 -16.37 0.61
C LEU A 408 0.38 -17.71 1.33
N TRP A 409 -0.23 -18.79 0.83
CA TRP A 409 -0.02 -20.13 1.37
C TRP A 409 1.45 -20.57 1.30
N THR A 410 2.07 -20.39 0.13
CA THR A 410 3.46 -20.78 -0.09
C THR A 410 4.41 -19.97 0.80
N LEU A 411 4.24 -18.65 0.84
CA LEU A 411 5.05 -17.76 1.68
C LEU A 411 4.83 -18.05 3.15
N GLY A 412 3.58 -18.20 3.60
CA GLY A 412 3.22 -18.48 4.98
C GLY A 412 3.89 -19.74 5.51
N ARG A 413 3.78 -20.86 4.80
CA ARG A 413 4.44 -22.12 5.19
C ARG A 413 5.96 -21.97 5.30
N ARG A 414 6.58 -21.29 4.34
CA ARG A 414 8.04 -21.12 4.28
C ARG A 414 8.56 -20.20 5.39
N VAL A 415 7.91 -19.06 5.56
CA VAL A 415 8.32 -18.06 6.53
C VAL A 415 8.10 -18.55 7.96
N TRP A 416 7.03 -19.33 8.19
CA TRP A 416 6.75 -19.91 9.49
C TRP A 416 7.87 -20.83 9.95
N SER A 417 8.38 -21.70 9.07
CA SER A 417 9.45 -22.64 9.36
C SER A 417 10.87 -22.03 9.33
N ALA A 418 11.06 -20.90 8.67
CA ALA A 418 12.39 -20.34 8.40
C ALA A 418 13.11 -19.72 9.60
N GLY A 419 12.45 -19.43 10.72
CA GLY A 419 13.04 -18.81 11.91
C GLY A 419 13.49 -17.35 11.73
N ASN A 420 13.29 -16.73 10.56
CA ASN A 420 13.71 -15.35 10.26
C ASN A 420 12.60 -14.33 10.55
N TRP A 421 12.78 -13.57 11.63
CA TRP A 421 11.81 -12.55 12.06
C TRP A 421 11.56 -11.44 11.05
N LEU A 422 12.54 -11.04 10.22
CA LEU A 422 12.31 -10.01 9.21
C LEU A 422 11.43 -10.52 8.07
N GLN A 423 11.68 -11.76 7.61
CA GLN A 423 10.82 -12.36 6.58
C GLN A 423 9.40 -12.57 7.11
N PHE A 424 9.26 -12.97 8.37
CA PHE A 424 7.97 -13.09 9.03
C PHE A 424 7.25 -11.73 9.13
N ALA A 425 7.96 -10.69 9.53
CA ALA A 425 7.41 -9.34 9.65
C ALA A 425 6.91 -8.80 8.30
N ILE A 426 7.71 -8.97 7.24
CA ILE A 426 7.31 -8.58 5.88
C ILE A 426 6.10 -9.39 5.42
N PHE A 427 6.10 -10.70 5.65
CA PHE A 427 4.95 -11.55 5.31
C PHE A 427 3.68 -11.14 6.06
N ALA A 428 3.77 -10.89 7.38
CA ALA A 428 2.63 -10.45 8.19
C ALA A 428 2.06 -9.12 7.68
N GLY A 429 2.93 -8.20 7.27
CA GLY A 429 2.52 -6.93 6.66
C GLY A 429 1.82 -7.11 5.31
N ILE A 430 2.39 -7.93 4.42
CA ILE A 430 1.78 -8.27 3.12
C ILE A 430 0.43 -8.96 3.31
N LEU A 431 0.34 -9.92 4.24
CA LEU A 431 -0.91 -10.60 4.59
C LEU A 431 -1.97 -9.60 5.05
N GLY A 432 -1.60 -8.64 5.92
CA GLY A 432 -2.49 -7.59 6.37
C GLY A 432 -3.00 -6.71 5.23
N TRP A 433 -2.14 -6.37 4.27
CA TRP A 433 -2.52 -5.60 3.10
C TRP A 433 -3.48 -6.36 2.17
N PHE A 434 -3.24 -7.65 1.90
CA PHE A 434 -4.15 -8.47 1.11
C PHE A 434 -5.50 -8.70 1.82
N ILE A 435 -5.51 -8.83 3.15
CA ILE A 435 -6.77 -8.89 3.93
C ILE A 435 -7.52 -7.56 3.83
N GLN A 436 -6.82 -6.42 3.85
CA GLN A 436 -7.46 -5.12 3.66
C GLN A 436 -8.13 -5.00 2.27
N GLY A 437 -7.59 -5.66 1.24
CA GLY A 437 -8.17 -5.72 -0.10
C GLY A 437 -9.59 -6.29 -0.17
N PHE A 438 -10.08 -7.01 0.86
CA PHE A 438 -11.50 -7.41 0.93
C PHE A 438 -12.47 -6.26 1.18
N ILE A 439 -11.99 -5.11 1.61
CA ILE A 439 -12.82 -3.96 1.99
C ILE A 439 -12.27 -2.61 1.50
N GLU A 440 -11.20 -2.64 0.71
CA GLU A 440 -10.56 -1.48 0.09
C GLU A 440 -10.13 -1.80 -1.36
N PHE A 441 -9.68 -0.77 -2.08
CA PHE A 441 -9.17 -0.86 -3.45
C PHE A 441 -7.66 -0.59 -3.54
N SER A 442 -6.92 -1.17 -2.63
CA SER A 442 -5.47 -0.94 -2.48
C SER A 442 -4.64 -1.41 -3.68
N LEU A 443 -5.17 -2.33 -4.48
CA LEU A 443 -4.59 -2.80 -5.74
C LEU A 443 -4.46 -1.68 -6.79
N PHE A 444 -5.36 -0.71 -6.75
CA PHE A 444 -5.41 0.42 -7.68
C PHE A 444 -4.50 1.58 -7.26
N VAL A 445 -3.78 1.48 -6.14
CA VAL A 445 -2.85 2.50 -5.62
C VAL A 445 -1.40 2.05 -5.86
N PRO A 446 -0.65 2.67 -6.80
CA PRO A 446 0.71 2.25 -7.16
C PRO A 446 1.64 2.16 -5.95
N ALA A 447 1.65 3.17 -5.08
CA ALA A 447 2.44 3.20 -3.84
C ALA A 447 2.31 1.93 -2.99
N LEU A 448 1.10 1.39 -2.88
CA LEU A 448 0.79 0.21 -2.07
C LEU A 448 1.04 -1.08 -2.86
N ALA A 449 0.42 -1.20 -4.03
CA ALA A 449 0.43 -2.44 -4.80
C ALA A 449 1.84 -2.79 -5.28
N TRP A 450 2.59 -1.85 -5.87
CA TRP A 450 3.95 -2.10 -6.36
C TRP A 450 4.90 -2.50 -5.23
N THR A 451 4.76 -1.86 -4.07
CA THR A 451 5.53 -2.24 -2.87
C THR A 451 5.16 -3.65 -2.40
N ALA A 452 3.88 -3.97 -2.27
CA ALA A 452 3.40 -5.28 -1.82
C ALA A 452 3.85 -6.41 -2.75
N PHE A 453 3.69 -6.23 -4.08
CA PHE A 453 4.10 -7.23 -5.06
C PHE A 453 5.62 -7.39 -5.14
N THR A 454 6.40 -6.31 -5.03
CA THR A 454 7.87 -6.40 -4.92
C THR A 454 8.30 -7.22 -3.70
N LEU A 455 7.74 -6.91 -2.54
CA LEU A 455 8.08 -7.63 -1.30
C LEU A 455 7.63 -9.10 -1.34
N SER A 456 6.50 -9.38 -1.97
CA SER A 456 6.00 -10.76 -2.19
C SER A 456 6.95 -11.56 -3.08
N GLY A 457 7.35 -11.00 -4.22
CA GLY A 457 8.33 -11.61 -5.12
C GLY A 457 9.69 -11.83 -4.45
N TRP A 458 10.17 -10.83 -3.72
CA TRP A 458 11.43 -10.94 -2.97
C TRP A 458 11.37 -12.04 -1.89
N LEU A 459 10.29 -12.14 -1.12
CA LEU A 459 10.14 -13.22 -0.13
C LEU A 459 10.16 -14.59 -0.80
N LEU A 460 9.60 -14.72 -1.99
CA LEU A 460 9.59 -15.96 -2.74
C LEU A 460 11.02 -16.39 -3.12
N SER A 461 11.89 -15.45 -3.53
CA SER A 461 13.29 -15.72 -3.89
C SER A 461 14.17 -16.15 -2.71
N GLN A 462 13.88 -15.64 -1.50
CA GLN A 462 14.69 -15.93 -0.31
C GLN A 462 14.69 -17.41 0.12
N SER A 463 13.72 -18.17 -0.35
CA SER A 463 13.55 -19.58 0.00
C SER A 463 14.50 -20.53 -0.73
N VAL A 464 15.00 -20.15 -1.89
CA VAL A 464 15.87 -20.99 -2.75
C VAL A 464 17.30 -21.07 -2.20
N ASN A 465 17.80 -19.97 -1.66
CA ASN A 465 19.17 -19.86 -1.16
C ASN A 465 19.50 -20.78 0.04
N ARG A 466 18.52 -21.44 0.66
CA ARG A 466 18.75 -22.37 1.78
C ARG A 466 18.84 -23.84 1.32
N VAL A 467 18.05 -24.22 0.31
CA VAL A 467 18.02 -25.61 -0.18
C VAL A 467 19.32 -25.94 -0.91
N ASP A 468 19.86 -24.98 -1.69
CA ASP A 468 21.10 -25.18 -2.42
C ASP A 468 22.33 -25.24 -1.50
N LYS A 469 22.35 -24.51 -0.39
CA LYS A 469 23.44 -24.62 0.60
C LYS A 469 23.47 -25.96 1.33
N ILE A 470 22.36 -26.65 1.45
CA ILE A 470 22.30 -28.00 2.07
C ILE A 470 22.73 -29.04 1.04
N LYS A 471 22.43 -28.88 -0.25
CA LYS A 471 22.85 -29.82 -1.30
C LYS A 471 24.33 -29.73 -1.69
N VAL A 472 25.01 -28.61 -1.39
CA VAL A 472 26.47 -28.44 -1.61
C VAL A 472 27.28 -28.88 -0.38
N ALA A 473 26.64 -29.14 0.76
CA ALA A 473 27.26 -29.59 2.01
C ALA A 473 27.09 -31.11 2.29
N VAL A 474 26.53 -31.86 1.33
CA VAL A 474 26.44 -33.32 1.27
C VAL A 474 27.16 -33.79 0.00
#